data_5c0f17d8ca16afadf037b01cccd8d32c
#
_entry.id   5c0f17d8ca16afadf037b01cccd8d32c
#
_cell.length_a   1.000
_cell.length_b   1.000
_cell.length_c   1.000
_cell.angle_alpha   90.00
_cell.angle_beta   90.00
_cell.angle_gamma   90.00
#
_symmetry.space_group_name_H-M   'P 1'
#
loop_
_entity.id
_entity.type
_entity.pdbx_description
1 polymer ?
#
loop_
_entity_poly.entity_id
_entity_poly.type
_entity_poly.pdbx_seq_one_letter_code
_entity_poly.pdbx_strand_id
1 'polypeptide(L)'
;MRSYGQYCALAKALDVIGDRWTLLIVRELLLRDVCRYTDLRNGLPGIATNLLAERLKELESAGVVSREDAPPPIATTVFRLTNRGQELERVIYALGAWGLPCSPTRRRPTTFTRIGLVCARETACATRNPTGRRSQLRFGQAPTSL
;
A
#
# COMPACT_ATOMS: atom_id res chain seq x y z
N MET A 1 3.63 6.43 16.60
CA MET A 1 4.16 6.75 15.25
C MET A 1 5.59 7.26 15.38
N ARG A 2 6.56 6.60 14.76
CA ARG A 2 7.97 7.03 14.78
C ARG A 2 8.21 7.93 13.60
N SER A 3 8.71 9.16 13.82
CA SER A 3 9.04 10.08 12.73
C SER A 3 10.49 9.95 12.32
N TYR A 4 10.75 10.00 11.03
CA TYR A 4 12.12 10.06 10.48
C TYR A 4 12.81 11.41 10.74
N GLY A 5 12.07 12.43 11.19
CA GLY A 5 12.60 13.77 11.46
C GLY A 5 13.16 14.49 10.23
N GLN A 6 12.82 14.05 9.02
CA GLN A 6 13.35 14.60 7.77
C GLN A 6 12.34 15.53 7.08
N TYR A 7 12.85 16.59 6.47
CA TYR A 7 12.08 17.53 5.62
C TYR A 7 11.94 17.03 4.17
N CYS A 8 11.53 15.79 4.02
CA CYS A 8 11.34 15.14 2.73
C CYS A 8 9.89 14.66 2.62
N ALA A 9 9.23 14.91 1.49
CA ALA A 9 7.86 14.48 1.27
C ALA A 9 7.70 12.95 1.38
N LEU A 10 8.69 12.19 0.91
CA LEU A 10 8.71 10.74 1.05
C LEU A 10 8.82 10.32 2.52
N ALA A 11 9.71 10.95 3.31
CA ALA A 11 9.85 10.65 4.73
C ALA A 11 8.54 10.93 5.48
N LYS A 12 7.88 12.06 5.18
CA LYS A 12 6.56 12.39 5.74
C LYS A 12 5.48 11.40 5.37
N ALA A 13 5.48 10.90 4.15
CA ALA A 13 4.57 9.83 3.75
C ALA A 13 4.87 8.54 4.53
N LEU A 14 6.13 8.17 4.64
CA LEU A 14 6.56 6.97 5.38
C LEU A 14 6.31 7.08 6.89
N ASP A 15 6.32 8.29 7.47
CA ASP A 15 5.88 8.51 8.86
C ASP A 15 4.43 8.02 9.08
N VAL A 16 3.58 8.07 8.03
CA VAL A 16 2.18 7.65 8.10
C VAL A 16 1.96 6.20 7.67
N ILE A 17 2.58 5.80 6.56
CA ILE A 17 2.30 4.52 5.90
C ILE A 17 3.45 3.51 5.94
N GLY A 18 4.61 3.89 6.51
CA GLY A 18 5.83 3.07 6.46
C GLY A 18 5.84 1.87 7.38
N ASP A 19 4.94 1.81 8.33
CA ASP A 19 4.86 0.70 9.27
C ASP A 19 4.33 -0.59 8.61
N ARG A 20 4.82 -1.71 9.11
CA ARG A 20 4.37 -3.03 8.66
C ARG A 20 2.85 -3.17 8.83
N TRP A 21 2.19 -3.76 7.87
CA TRP A 21 0.75 -3.99 7.74
C TRP A 21 -0.07 -2.79 7.28
N THR A 22 0.40 -1.56 7.43
CA THR A 22 -0.37 -0.33 7.13
C THR A 22 -0.91 -0.33 5.70
N LEU A 23 -0.05 -0.49 4.69
CA LEU A 23 -0.47 -0.54 3.29
C LEU A 23 -1.35 -1.75 2.96
N LEU A 24 -1.18 -2.86 3.68
CA LEU A 24 -2.04 -4.04 3.49
C LEU A 24 -3.44 -3.81 4.08
N ILE A 25 -3.57 -3.06 5.18
CA ILE A 25 -4.86 -2.64 5.73
C ILE A 25 -5.56 -1.71 4.74
N VAL A 26 -4.84 -0.70 4.20
CA VAL A 26 -5.39 0.20 3.18
C VAL A 26 -5.85 -0.57 1.94
N ARG A 27 -5.08 -1.58 1.50
CA ARG A 27 -5.47 -2.46 0.39
C ARG A 27 -6.81 -3.18 0.65
N GLU A 28 -7.00 -3.75 1.84
CA GLU A 28 -8.27 -4.42 2.18
C GLU A 28 -9.45 -3.44 2.17
N LEU A 29 -9.24 -2.21 2.64
CA LEU A 29 -10.27 -1.17 2.60
C LEU A 29 -10.57 -0.69 1.18
N LEU A 30 -9.56 -0.60 0.29
CA LEU A 30 -9.78 -0.30 -1.13
C LEU A 30 -10.59 -1.38 -1.86
N LEU A 31 -10.43 -2.65 -1.45
CA LEU A 31 -11.13 -3.78 -2.07
C LEU A 31 -12.62 -3.84 -1.71
N ARG A 32 -12.99 -3.38 -0.54
CA ARG A 32 -14.31 -3.64 0.06
C ARG A 32 -15.12 -2.39 0.36
N ASP A 33 -14.55 -1.20 0.18
CA ASP A 33 -15.07 0.12 0.51
C ASP A 33 -15.43 0.29 2.00
N VAL A 34 -16.05 -0.72 2.62
CA VAL A 34 -16.45 -0.74 4.02
C VAL A 34 -16.03 -2.06 4.64
N CYS A 35 -15.32 -2.02 5.74
CA CYS A 35 -14.86 -3.21 6.47
C CYS A 35 -15.20 -3.11 7.95
N ARG A 36 -15.65 -4.22 8.51
CA ARG A 36 -15.65 -4.41 9.96
C ARG A 36 -14.26 -4.82 10.41
N TYR A 37 -13.99 -4.68 11.70
CA TYR A 37 -12.74 -5.16 12.27
C TYR A 37 -12.45 -6.63 11.96
N THR A 38 -13.49 -7.49 12.05
CA THR A 38 -13.42 -8.91 11.73
C THR A 38 -13.07 -9.18 10.27
N ASP A 39 -13.57 -8.37 9.35
CA ASP A 39 -13.31 -8.51 7.91
C ASP A 39 -11.86 -8.20 7.60
N LEU A 40 -11.32 -7.14 8.20
CA LEU A 40 -9.90 -6.77 8.08
C LEU A 40 -8.99 -7.86 8.66
N ARG A 41 -9.32 -8.38 9.85
CA ARG A 41 -8.57 -9.47 10.47
C ARG A 41 -8.55 -10.72 9.60
N ASN A 42 -9.68 -11.09 9.00
CA ASN A 42 -9.79 -12.25 8.11
C ASN A 42 -9.04 -12.04 6.79
N GLY A 43 -9.01 -10.81 6.27
CA GLY A 43 -8.26 -10.45 5.06
C GLY A 43 -6.74 -10.37 5.25
N LEU A 44 -6.27 -10.32 6.50
CA LEU A 44 -4.86 -10.13 6.85
C LEU A 44 -4.33 -11.27 7.72
N PRO A 45 -4.17 -12.49 7.17
CA PRO A 45 -3.71 -13.62 7.95
C PRO A 45 -2.32 -13.36 8.54
N GLY A 46 -2.18 -13.61 9.84
CA GLY A 46 -0.92 -13.42 10.57
C GLY A 46 -0.76 -12.07 11.26
N ILE A 47 -1.71 -11.14 11.11
CA ILE A 47 -1.70 -9.92 11.92
C ILE A 47 -2.19 -10.19 13.34
N ALA A 48 -1.46 -9.69 14.35
CA ALA A 48 -1.93 -9.74 15.73
C ALA A 48 -3.07 -8.74 15.95
N THR A 49 -4.08 -9.11 16.76
CA THR A 49 -5.27 -8.29 17.02
C THR A 49 -4.94 -6.90 17.59
N ASN A 50 -4.05 -6.85 18.56
CA ASN A 50 -3.61 -5.58 19.15
C ASN A 50 -2.91 -4.69 18.11
N LEU A 51 -2.08 -5.27 17.24
CA LEU A 51 -1.39 -4.53 16.19
C LEU A 51 -2.37 -3.98 15.13
N LEU A 52 -3.38 -4.75 14.74
CA LEU A 52 -4.43 -4.25 13.83
C LEU A 52 -5.16 -3.04 14.44
N ALA A 53 -5.53 -3.14 15.72
CA ALA A 53 -6.21 -2.05 16.43
C ALA A 53 -5.32 -0.79 16.53
N GLU A 54 -4.03 -0.97 16.82
CA GLU A 54 -3.05 0.12 16.88
C GLU A 54 -2.91 0.81 15.52
N ARG A 55 -2.72 0.04 14.44
CA ARG A 55 -2.59 0.58 13.07
C ARG A 55 -3.84 1.30 12.60
N LEU A 56 -5.03 0.78 12.89
CA LEU A 56 -6.29 1.47 12.56
C LEU A 56 -6.42 2.80 13.30
N LYS A 57 -6.06 2.85 14.58
CA LYS A 57 -6.05 4.10 15.37
C LYS A 57 -5.07 5.13 14.81
N GLU A 58 -3.87 4.70 14.40
CA GLU A 58 -2.87 5.57 13.80
C GLU A 58 -3.33 6.12 12.44
N LEU A 59 -3.92 5.27 11.59
CA LEU A 59 -4.48 5.68 10.30
C LEU A 59 -5.67 6.63 10.45
N GLU A 60 -6.51 6.43 11.47
CA GLU A 60 -7.60 7.34 11.83
C GLU A 60 -7.03 8.69 12.26
N SER A 61 -6.04 8.71 13.14
CA SER A 61 -5.37 9.93 13.61
C SER A 61 -4.67 10.70 12.47
N ALA A 62 -4.17 9.98 11.46
CA ALA A 62 -3.55 10.55 10.27
C ALA A 62 -4.57 11.01 9.20
N GLY A 63 -5.88 10.81 9.44
CA GLY A 63 -6.94 11.16 8.52
C GLY A 63 -6.96 10.32 7.23
N VAL A 64 -6.43 9.10 7.26
CA VAL A 64 -6.42 8.14 6.14
C VAL A 64 -7.64 7.24 6.19
N VAL A 65 -8.08 6.88 7.39
CA VAL A 65 -9.23 6.01 7.66
C VAL A 65 -10.24 6.79 8.48
N SER A 66 -11.53 6.61 8.21
CA SER A 66 -12.63 7.03 9.06
C SER A 66 -13.23 5.81 9.75
N ARG A 67 -13.66 6.02 10.99
CA ARG A 67 -14.39 5.07 11.80
C ARG A 67 -15.82 5.55 11.95
N GLU A 68 -16.78 4.67 11.69
CA GLU A 68 -18.20 4.97 11.80
C GLU A 68 -18.89 3.85 12.57
N ASP A 69 -19.86 4.20 13.42
CA ASP A 69 -20.71 3.22 14.05
C ASP A 69 -21.96 3.01 13.20
N ALA A 70 -22.10 1.80 12.65
CA ALA A 70 -23.26 1.47 11.81
C ALA A 70 -24.55 1.42 12.63
N PRO A 71 -25.65 2.00 12.12
CA PRO A 71 -26.93 1.98 12.82
C PRO A 71 -27.49 0.56 12.95
N PRO A 72 -28.41 0.33 13.91
CA PRO A 72 -29.15 -0.92 13.99
C PRO A 72 -29.84 -1.29 12.65
N PRO A 73 -29.94 -2.56 12.29
CA PRO A 73 -29.73 -3.77 13.13
C PRO A 73 -28.26 -4.26 13.21
N ILE A 74 -27.34 -3.64 12.50
CA ILE A 74 -25.98 -4.15 12.37
C ILE A 74 -25.09 -3.74 13.55
N ALA A 75 -25.42 -2.66 14.28
CA ALA A 75 -24.77 -2.15 15.50
C ALA A 75 -23.28 -2.53 15.64
N THR A 76 -22.47 -2.21 14.64
CA THR A 76 -21.03 -2.54 14.62
C THR A 76 -20.21 -1.37 14.10
N THR A 77 -19.00 -1.26 14.57
CA THR A 77 -18.04 -0.29 14.05
C THR A 77 -17.52 -0.73 12.69
N VAL A 78 -17.55 0.18 11.73
CA VAL A 78 -17.03 0.00 10.37
C VAL A 78 -15.92 1.00 10.09
N PHE A 79 -15.02 0.62 9.23
CA PHE A 79 -13.88 1.41 8.77
C PHE A 79 -14.00 1.67 7.28
N ARG A 80 -13.70 2.91 6.87
CA ARG A 80 -13.67 3.36 5.48
C ARG A 80 -12.42 4.16 5.20
N LEU A 81 -12.00 4.24 3.94
CA LEU A 81 -10.98 5.20 3.53
C LEU A 81 -11.59 6.59 3.38
N THR A 82 -10.88 7.60 3.86
CA THR A 82 -11.15 9.00 3.52
C THR A 82 -10.70 9.29 2.09
N ASN A 83 -11.01 10.47 1.53
CA ASN A 83 -10.49 10.89 0.23
C ASN A 83 -8.96 10.81 0.17
N ARG A 84 -8.28 11.24 1.25
CA ARG A 84 -6.83 11.12 1.39
C ARG A 84 -6.36 9.66 1.41
N GLY A 85 -7.11 8.78 2.05
CA GLY A 85 -6.83 7.34 2.06
C GLY A 85 -6.99 6.70 0.68
N GLN A 86 -7.97 7.14 -0.10
CA GLN A 86 -8.19 6.66 -1.47
C GLN A 86 -7.06 7.04 -2.42
N GLU A 87 -6.39 8.18 -2.23
CA GLU A 87 -5.22 8.57 -3.02
C GLU A 87 -4.06 7.56 -2.93
N LEU A 88 -4.00 6.76 -1.86
CA LEU A 88 -3.01 5.69 -1.71
C LEU A 88 -3.21 4.53 -2.68
N GLU A 89 -4.34 4.45 -3.39
CA GLU A 89 -4.58 3.44 -4.41
C GLU A 89 -3.45 3.42 -5.44
N ARG A 90 -3.07 4.59 -5.96
CA ARG A 90 -1.98 4.72 -6.95
C ARG A 90 -0.63 4.25 -6.39
N VAL A 91 -0.36 4.54 -5.12
CA VAL A 91 0.87 4.12 -4.44
C VAL A 91 0.91 2.59 -4.31
N ILE A 92 -0.19 1.98 -3.90
CA ILE A 92 -0.32 0.52 -3.75
C ILE A 92 -0.16 -0.18 -5.10
N TYR A 93 -0.74 0.36 -6.19
CA TYR A 93 -0.54 -0.16 -7.54
C TYR A 93 0.92 -0.10 -7.98
N ALA A 94 1.58 1.05 -7.76
CA ALA A 94 2.99 1.22 -8.12
C ALA A 94 3.91 0.26 -7.35
N LEU A 95 3.67 0.10 -6.04
CA LEU A 95 4.40 -0.87 -5.20
C LEU A 95 4.12 -2.31 -5.61
N GLY A 96 2.87 -2.64 -5.96
CA GLY A 96 2.50 -3.95 -6.48
C GLY A 96 3.21 -4.28 -7.78
N ALA A 97 3.27 -3.34 -8.73
CA ALA A 97 3.98 -3.49 -9.99
C ALA A 97 5.49 -3.69 -9.78
N TRP A 98 6.09 -2.94 -8.84
CA TRP A 98 7.49 -3.08 -8.48
C TRP A 98 7.79 -4.42 -7.79
N GLY A 99 6.87 -4.90 -6.94
CA GLY A 99 7.04 -6.16 -6.18
C GLY A 99 6.80 -7.43 -6.98
N LEU A 100 6.13 -7.35 -8.13
CA LEU A 100 5.81 -8.53 -8.98
C LEU A 100 7.02 -9.40 -9.34
N PRO A 101 8.17 -8.85 -9.76
CA PRO A 101 9.35 -9.65 -10.10
C PRO A 101 9.96 -10.38 -8.90
N CYS A 102 9.63 -9.95 -7.68
CA CYS A 102 10.14 -10.51 -6.43
C CYS A 102 9.29 -11.68 -5.90
N SER A 103 8.16 -12.00 -6.54
CA SER A 103 7.27 -13.07 -6.09
C SER A 103 7.78 -14.45 -6.55
N PRO A 104 8.28 -15.31 -5.66
CA PRO A 104 8.89 -16.59 -6.04
C PRO A 104 7.88 -17.69 -6.43
N THR A 105 6.58 -17.46 -6.29
CA THR A 105 5.58 -18.49 -6.49
C THR A 105 4.43 -18.04 -7.38
N ARG A 106 4.35 -18.64 -8.58
CA ARG A 106 3.16 -18.72 -9.44
C ARG A 106 2.01 -19.52 -8.78
N ARG A 107 1.65 -19.25 -7.55
CA ARG A 107 0.35 -19.70 -7.06
C ARG A 107 -0.65 -18.61 -7.41
N ARG A 108 -1.53 -18.90 -8.37
CA ARG A 108 -2.70 -18.07 -8.70
C ARG A 108 -3.45 -17.81 -7.39
N PRO A 109 -3.56 -16.56 -6.94
CA PRO A 109 -4.45 -16.25 -5.83
C PRO A 109 -5.88 -16.42 -6.33
N THR A 110 -6.63 -17.30 -5.72
CA THR A 110 -8.00 -17.68 -6.09
C THR A 110 -9.05 -16.61 -5.75
N THR A 111 -8.65 -15.45 -5.26
CA THR A 111 -9.57 -14.35 -4.92
C THR A 111 -8.87 -13.00 -5.02
N PHE A 112 -8.87 -12.42 -6.22
CA PHE A 112 -8.32 -11.09 -6.42
C PHE A 112 -9.12 -10.32 -7.48
N THR A 113 -10.06 -9.49 -7.04
CA THR A 113 -11.08 -8.95 -7.96
C THR A 113 -10.80 -7.58 -8.56
N ARG A 114 -10.02 -6.70 -8.02
CA ARG A 114 -9.74 -5.41 -8.68
C ARG A 114 -8.25 -5.01 -8.66
N ILE A 115 -7.58 -5.20 -7.56
CA ILE A 115 -6.14 -4.93 -7.44
C ILE A 115 -5.30 -6.10 -7.96
N GLY A 116 -5.84 -7.31 -8.00
CA GLY A 116 -5.19 -8.51 -8.57
C GLY A 116 -5.06 -8.49 -10.10
N LEU A 117 -5.80 -7.63 -10.79
CA LEU A 117 -5.69 -7.51 -12.26
C LEU A 117 -4.35 -6.92 -12.72
N VAL A 118 -3.63 -6.21 -11.83
CA VAL A 118 -2.27 -5.74 -12.11
C VAL A 118 -1.27 -6.89 -12.16
N CYS A 119 -1.54 -8.00 -11.46
CA CYS A 119 -0.72 -9.21 -11.55
C CYS A 119 -1.02 -10.07 -12.80
N ALA A 120 -2.13 -9.85 -13.50
CA ALA A 120 -2.56 -10.68 -14.62
C ALA A 120 -2.33 -10.04 -16.00
N ARG A 121 -1.93 -8.78 -16.09
CA ARG A 121 -1.46 -8.24 -17.38
C ARG A 121 -0.04 -8.71 -17.63
N GLU A 122 0.06 -9.81 -18.35
CA GLU A 122 1.21 -10.19 -19.14
C GLU A 122 1.49 -9.08 -20.15
N THR A 123 2.29 -8.10 -19.76
CA THR A 123 2.96 -7.22 -20.70
C THR A 123 4.43 -7.18 -20.33
N ALA A 124 5.18 -8.00 -21.06
CA ALA A 124 6.59 -7.81 -21.35
C ALA A 124 7.53 -7.69 -20.15
N CYS A 125 7.70 -8.78 -19.39
CA CYS A 125 9.01 -9.07 -18.86
C CYS A 125 9.85 -9.74 -19.97
N ALA A 126 9.89 -9.14 -21.14
CA ALA A 126 10.80 -9.49 -22.21
C ALA A 126 11.88 -8.41 -22.24
N THR A 127 13.09 -8.88 -22.11
CA THR A 127 14.40 -8.27 -22.30
C THR A 127 15.10 -7.85 -21.00
N ARG A 128 15.41 -8.83 -20.18
CA ARG A 128 16.65 -8.75 -19.45
C ARG A 128 17.76 -9.12 -20.42
N ASN A 129 18.47 -8.10 -20.93
CA ASN A 129 19.70 -8.28 -21.69
C ASN A 129 20.71 -9.10 -20.84
N PRO A 130 21.21 -10.26 -21.31
CA PRO A 130 22.12 -11.10 -20.54
C PRO A 130 23.54 -10.56 -20.42
N THR A 131 23.83 -9.39 -20.95
CA THR A 131 25.16 -8.76 -20.86
C THR A 131 25.14 -7.66 -19.80
N GLY A 132 25.58 -8.00 -18.60
CA GLY A 132 25.71 -7.12 -17.44
C GLY A 132 26.66 -5.93 -17.63
N ARG A 133 26.28 -4.91 -18.37
CA ARG A 133 26.95 -3.60 -18.34
C ARG A 133 26.10 -2.66 -17.50
N ARG A 134 26.60 -2.32 -16.32
CA ARG A 134 26.16 -1.15 -15.57
C ARG A 134 26.37 0.09 -16.43
N SER A 135 25.33 0.70 -16.95
CA SER A 135 25.39 2.05 -17.47
C SER A 135 25.56 3.01 -16.30
N GLN A 136 26.75 3.58 -16.18
CA GLN A 136 27.00 4.72 -15.30
C GLN A 136 26.15 5.89 -15.81
N LEU A 137 25.20 6.33 -15.02
CA LEU A 137 24.53 7.61 -15.22
C LEU A 137 25.56 8.72 -14.99
N ARG A 138 26.10 9.28 -16.08
CA ARG A 138 26.86 10.53 -16.04
C ARG A 138 25.87 11.65 -15.75
N PHE A 139 26.00 12.24 -14.58
CA PHE A 139 25.42 13.56 -14.32
C PHE A 139 26.12 14.58 -15.22
N GLY A 140 25.35 15.12 -16.17
CA GLY A 140 25.82 16.20 -17.03
C GLY A 140 26.10 17.44 -16.21
N GLN A 141 27.35 17.90 -16.26
CA GLN A 141 27.75 19.21 -15.78
C GLN A 141 27.12 20.28 -16.69
N ALA A 142 26.45 21.24 -16.10
CA ALA A 142 25.98 22.44 -16.81
C ALA A 142 27.17 23.27 -17.32
N PRO A 143 27.10 23.82 -18.54
CA PRO A 143 28.14 24.72 -19.02
C PRO A 143 28.01 26.09 -18.34
N THR A 144 29.09 26.50 -17.70
CA THR A 144 29.32 27.89 -17.29
C THR A 144 29.62 28.70 -18.55
N SER A 145 28.76 29.64 -18.91
CA SER A 145 29.05 30.65 -19.94
C SER A 145 29.31 31.99 -19.30
N LEU A 146 30.39 32.57 -19.75
CA LEU A 146 30.85 33.95 -19.57
C LEU A 146 29.78 35.01 -19.89
#